data_cb4e6d8cbc99ca397513b17caab024e5
#
_entry.id   cb4e6d8cbc99ca397513b17caab024e5
#
_cell.length_a   1.000
_cell.length_b   1.000
_cell.length_c   1.000
_cell.angle_alpha   90.00
_cell.angle_beta   90.00
_cell.angle_gamma   90.00
#
_symmetry.space_group_name_H-M   'P 1'
#
loop_
_entity.id
_entity.type
_entity.pdbx_description
1 polymer ?
#
loop_
_entity_poly.entity_id
_entity_poly.type
_entity_poly.pdbx_seq_one_letter_code
_entity_poly.pdbx_strand_id
1 'polypeptide(L)'
;LAVSMTLLSLLLGILLIHSRKTKEIRIMSETDALTGLYNRRAAEDHITRQMQEDGRNPGCVRPLISIDLDKFKQVNDTYGHLEGDALLIAVADTLRTSVRSSDIVGRIGGDEFVVYLSNVTDRQNAMAVAEKLCQVIRELSTMKKEWSNISASIGISFADHPNIKMEELYISADKAMYSAKENGRNQYQTL
;
A
#
# COMPACT_ATOMS: atom_id res chain seq x y z
N LEU A 1 3.84 -52.26 -10.01
CA LEU A 1 3.63 -51.41 -8.83
C LEU A 1 4.80 -50.44 -8.62
N ALA A 2 6.09 -50.91 -8.60
CA ALA A 2 7.26 -50.01 -8.37
C ALA A 2 7.40 -48.91 -9.44
N VAL A 3 7.27 -49.25 -10.72
CA VAL A 3 7.36 -48.27 -11.84
C VAL A 3 6.25 -47.22 -11.78
N SER A 4 5.06 -47.60 -11.32
CA SER A 4 3.92 -46.68 -11.15
C SER A 4 4.17 -45.69 -10.02
N MET A 5 4.80 -46.10 -8.92
CA MET A 5 5.13 -45.19 -7.77
C MET A 5 6.25 -44.22 -8.13
N THR A 6 7.26 -44.65 -8.89
CA THR A 6 8.34 -43.74 -9.34
C THR A 6 7.82 -42.69 -10.33
N LEU A 7 6.93 -43.04 -11.22
CA LEU A 7 6.31 -42.11 -12.17
C LEU A 7 5.44 -41.10 -11.43
N LEU A 8 4.68 -41.50 -10.42
CA LEU A 8 3.84 -40.64 -9.62
C LEU A 8 4.68 -39.64 -8.78
N SER A 9 5.79 -40.09 -8.20
CA SER A 9 6.70 -39.23 -7.46
C SER A 9 7.39 -38.19 -8.35
N LEU A 10 7.76 -38.58 -9.57
CA LEU A 10 8.35 -37.67 -10.55
C LEU A 10 7.33 -36.58 -11.00
N LEU A 11 6.10 -36.98 -11.32
CA LEU A 11 5.02 -36.07 -11.66
C LEU A 11 4.73 -35.08 -10.54
N LEU A 12 4.66 -35.54 -9.30
CA LEU A 12 4.47 -34.69 -8.12
C LEU A 12 5.62 -33.70 -7.96
N GLY A 13 6.86 -34.16 -8.15
CA GLY A 13 8.06 -33.28 -8.12
C GLY A 13 8.01 -32.17 -9.18
N ILE A 14 7.65 -32.54 -10.42
CA ILE A 14 7.48 -31.54 -11.51
C ILE A 14 6.36 -30.56 -11.18
N LEU A 15 5.24 -31.00 -10.66
CA LEU A 15 4.11 -30.16 -10.28
C LEU A 15 4.48 -29.17 -9.17
N LEU A 16 5.24 -29.62 -8.17
CA LEU A 16 5.73 -28.77 -7.08
C LEU A 16 6.73 -27.72 -7.58
N ILE A 17 7.66 -28.11 -8.46
CA ILE A 17 8.62 -27.18 -9.07
C ILE A 17 7.87 -26.15 -9.92
N HIS A 18 6.92 -26.58 -10.74
CA HIS A 18 6.11 -25.68 -11.57
C HIS A 18 5.30 -24.70 -10.71
N SER A 19 4.65 -25.18 -9.66
CA SER A 19 3.89 -24.35 -8.73
C SER A 19 4.76 -23.29 -8.03
N ARG A 20 5.97 -23.68 -7.58
CA ARG A 20 6.94 -22.73 -6.97
C ARG A 20 7.38 -21.67 -7.97
N LYS A 21 7.75 -22.07 -9.17
CA LYS A 21 8.20 -21.15 -10.22
C LYS A 21 7.10 -20.17 -10.65
N THR A 22 5.87 -20.63 -10.75
CA THR A 22 4.71 -19.78 -11.05
C THR A 22 4.44 -18.79 -9.93
N LYS A 23 4.59 -19.20 -8.66
CA LYS A 23 4.45 -18.33 -7.50
C LYS A 23 5.56 -17.25 -7.45
N GLU A 24 6.81 -17.62 -7.73
CA GLU A 24 7.93 -16.67 -7.79
C GLU A 24 7.74 -15.64 -8.91
N ILE A 25 7.37 -16.08 -10.12
CA ILE A 25 7.09 -15.20 -11.26
C ILE A 25 5.95 -14.25 -10.92
N ARG A 26 4.91 -14.73 -10.24
CA ARG A 26 3.79 -13.90 -9.82
C ARG A 26 4.21 -12.85 -8.80
N ILE A 27 4.97 -13.22 -7.77
CA ILE A 27 5.49 -12.29 -6.76
C ILE A 27 6.35 -11.21 -7.44
N MET A 28 7.28 -11.58 -8.30
CA MET A 28 8.12 -10.63 -9.04
C MET A 28 7.32 -9.70 -9.98
N SER A 29 6.15 -10.14 -10.44
CA SER A 29 5.25 -9.34 -11.30
C SER A 29 4.30 -8.45 -10.51
N GLU A 30 4.01 -8.76 -9.25
CA GLU A 30 3.00 -8.06 -8.43
C GLU A 30 3.62 -7.12 -7.39
N THR A 31 4.91 -7.25 -7.08
CA THR A 31 5.55 -6.42 -6.05
C THR A 31 6.48 -5.36 -6.62
N ASP A 32 6.61 -4.26 -5.90
CA ASP A 32 7.67 -3.27 -6.09
C ASP A 32 9.01 -3.86 -5.63
N ALA A 33 10.02 -3.82 -6.49
CA ALA A 33 11.30 -4.51 -6.27
C ALA A 33 12.10 -3.92 -5.08
N LEU A 34 11.89 -2.65 -4.74
CA LEU A 34 12.59 -1.98 -3.65
C LEU A 34 11.92 -2.26 -2.29
N THR A 35 10.60 -2.12 -2.24
CA THR A 35 9.85 -2.10 -0.97
C THR A 35 9.16 -3.42 -0.65
N GLY A 36 8.98 -4.31 -1.64
CA GLY A 36 8.23 -5.55 -1.49
C GLY A 36 6.72 -5.38 -1.30
N LEU A 37 6.19 -4.16 -1.33
CA LEU A 37 4.75 -3.88 -1.37
C LEU A 37 4.18 -4.21 -2.74
N TYR A 38 2.85 -4.24 -2.87
CA TYR A 38 2.26 -4.33 -4.20
C TYR A 38 2.73 -3.15 -5.06
N ASN A 39 3.13 -3.43 -6.31
CA ASN A 39 3.36 -2.39 -7.29
C ASN A 39 2.03 -1.77 -7.74
N ARG A 40 2.07 -0.64 -8.46
CA ARG A 40 0.89 0.10 -8.93
C ARG A 40 -0.17 -0.83 -9.50
N ARG A 41 0.18 -1.64 -10.49
CA ARG A 41 -0.74 -2.53 -11.19
C ARG A 41 -1.39 -3.54 -10.25
N ALA A 42 -0.60 -4.21 -9.43
CA ALA A 42 -1.12 -5.20 -8.51
C ALA A 42 -1.99 -4.58 -7.42
N ALA A 43 -1.62 -3.40 -6.90
CA ALA A 43 -2.44 -2.66 -5.95
C ALA A 43 -3.81 -2.32 -6.55
N GLU A 44 -3.86 -1.76 -7.76
CA GLU A 44 -5.09 -1.44 -8.48
C GLU A 44 -5.97 -2.68 -8.70
N ASP A 45 -5.38 -3.80 -9.14
CA ASP A 45 -6.09 -5.06 -9.37
C ASP A 45 -6.65 -5.66 -8.05
N HIS A 46 -5.88 -5.62 -6.97
CA HIS A 46 -6.30 -6.15 -5.66
C HIS A 46 -7.36 -5.27 -5.02
N ILE A 47 -7.19 -3.95 -5.04
CA ILE A 47 -8.15 -2.97 -4.51
C ILE A 47 -9.48 -3.09 -5.25
N THR A 48 -9.47 -3.14 -6.59
CA THR A 48 -10.68 -3.28 -7.40
C THR A 48 -11.47 -4.52 -7.02
N ARG A 49 -10.81 -5.66 -6.82
CA ARG A 49 -11.46 -6.91 -6.39
C ARG A 49 -12.04 -6.78 -4.98
N GLN A 50 -11.27 -6.24 -4.05
CA GLN A 50 -11.70 -6.08 -2.67
C GLN A 50 -12.87 -5.08 -2.55
N MET A 51 -12.85 -3.99 -3.32
CA MET A 51 -13.97 -3.05 -3.39
C MET A 51 -15.28 -3.72 -3.85
N GLN A 52 -15.19 -4.67 -4.78
CA GLN A 52 -16.36 -5.43 -5.23
C GLN A 52 -16.88 -6.38 -4.15
N GLU A 53 -15.99 -7.01 -3.39
CA GLU A 53 -16.35 -7.87 -2.27
C GLU A 53 -16.99 -7.07 -1.13
N ASP A 54 -16.35 -5.98 -0.70
CA ASP A 54 -16.86 -5.08 0.34
C ASP A 54 -18.17 -4.40 -0.07
N GLY A 55 -18.34 -4.11 -1.35
CA GLY A 55 -19.57 -3.54 -1.90
C GLY A 55 -20.81 -4.44 -1.81
N ARG A 56 -20.63 -5.75 -1.55
CA ARG A 56 -21.72 -6.69 -1.28
C ARG A 56 -22.19 -6.66 0.18
N ASN A 57 -21.39 -6.05 1.07
CA ASN A 57 -21.71 -5.95 2.48
C ASN A 57 -22.36 -4.60 2.77
N PRO A 58 -23.66 -4.55 3.14
CA PRO A 58 -24.30 -3.31 3.51
C PRO A 58 -23.58 -2.64 4.69
N GLY A 59 -23.24 -1.36 4.53
CA GLY A 59 -22.56 -0.59 5.58
C GLY A 59 -21.05 -0.52 5.47
N CYS A 60 -20.39 -1.23 4.55
CA CYS A 60 -18.97 -1.03 4.30
C CYS A 60 -18.71 0.33 3.62
N VAL A 61 -17.78 1.11 4.17
CA VAL A 61 -17.45 2.47 3.69
C VAL A 61 -16.30 2.52 2.69
N ARG A 62 -15.61 1.42 2.45
CA ARG A 62 -14.56 1.19 1.43
C ARG A 62 -13.58 2.35 1.30
N PRO A 63 -12.75 2.60 2.32
CA PRO A 63 -11.83 3.74 2.33
C PRO A 63 -10.58 3.46 1.52
N LEU A 64 -10.15 4.44 0.73
CA LEU A 64 -8.85 4.49 0.06
C LEU A 64 -8.02 5.64 0.62
N ILE A 65 -6.79 5.36 0.96
CA ILE A 65 -5.83 6.31 1.51
C ILE A 65 -4.70 6.48 0.50
N SER A 66 -4.47 7.70 0.03
CA SER A 66 -3.32 8.09 -0.77
C SER A 66 -2.30 8.80 0.13
N ILE A 67 -1.02 8.47 -0.02
CA ILE A 67 0.07 8.92 0.85
C ILE A 67 1.22 9.42 -0.02
N ASP A 68 1.75 10.59 0.30
CA ASP A 68 2.96 11.15 -0.32
C ASP A 68 3.92 11.61 0.78
N LEU A 69 5.19 11.29 0.62
CA LEU A 69 6.22 11.63 1.61
C LEU A 69 6.68 13.07 1.45
N ASP A 70 6.40 13.88 2.43
CA ASP A 70 6.85 15.27 2.44
C ASP A 70 8.37 15.33 2.48
N LYS A 71 8.95 16.18 1.62
CA LYS A 71 10.40 16.45 1.54
C LYS A 71 11.28 15.25 1.17
N PHE A 72 10.73 14.16 0.64
CA PHE A 72 11.50 13.00 0.21
C PHE A 72 12.61 13.39 -0.78
N LYS A 73 12.29 14.25 -1.75
CA LYS A 73 13.29 14.77 -2.70
C LYS A 73 14.49 15.41 -1.99
N GLN A 74 14.26 16.13 -0.88
CA GLN A 74 15.35 16.77 -0.11
C GLN A 74 16.29 15.73 0.51
N VAL A 75 15.78 14.57 0.94
CA VAL A 75 16.63 13.45 1.42
C VAL A 75 17.53 12.96 0.30
N ASN A 76 16.97 12.69 -0.90
CA ASN A 76 17.75 12.27 -2.06
C ASN A 76 18.82 13.31 -2.46
N ASP A 77 18.43 14.58 -2.54
CA ASP A 77 19.32 15.67 -2.99
C ASP A 77 20.46 15.92 -1.98
N THR A 78 20.21 15.68 -0.69
CA THR A 78 21.20 15.96 0.38
C THR A 78 22.06 14.74 0.73
N TYR A 79 21.47 13.55 0.78
CA TYR A 79 22.11 12.34 1.31
C TYR A 79 22.28 11.22 0.27
N GLY A 80 21.77 11.46 -0.96
CA GLY A 80 21.85 10.51 -2.07
C GLY A 80 20.73 9.49 -2.12
N HIS A 81 20.58 8.84 -3.29
CA HIS A 81 19.50 7.90 -3.58
C HIS A 81 19.50 6.65 -2.67
N LEU A 82 20.68 6.20 -2.21
CA LEU A 82 20.76 5.06 -1.31
C LEU A 82 20.05 5.32 0.03
N GLU A 83 20.16 6.54 0.55
CA GLU A 83 19.47 6.93 1.77
C GLU A 83 17.96 7.12 1.54
N GLY A 84 17.56 7.65 0.37
CA GLY A 84 16.18 7.69 -0.04
C GLY A 84 15.56 6.30 -0.18
N ASP A 85 16.28 5.35 -0.77
CA ASP A 85 15.84 3.96 -0.88
C ASP A 85 15.66 3.31 0.50
N ALA A 86 16.60 3.55 1.42
CA ALA A 86 16.49 3.08 2.82
C ALA A 86 15.26 3.66 3.53
N LEU A 87 14.95 4.93 3.30
CA LEU A 87 13.74 5.58 3.82
C LEU A 87 12.47 4.95 3.23
N LEU A 88 12.41 4.73 1.91
CA LEU A 88 11.26 4.09 1.26
C LEU A 88 10.99 2.69 1.80
N ILE A 89 12.05 1.90 2.06
CA ILE A 89 11.94 0.57 2.68
C ILE A 89 11.37 0.71 4.11
N ALA A 90 11.90 1.64 4.91
CA ALA A 90 11.42 1.86 6.28
C ALA A 90 9.95 2.30 6.31
N VAL A 91 9.53 3.19 5.40
CA VAL A 91 8.12 3.60 5.26
C VAL A 91 7.25 2.41 4.87
N ALA A 92 7.66 1.61 3.90
CA ALA A 92 6.91 0.44 3.45
C ALA A 92 6.69 -0.58 4.58
N ASP A 93 7.73 -0.87 5.37
CA ASP A 93 7.64 -1.76 6.53
C ASP A 93 6.73 -1.17 7.62
N THR A 94 6.83 0.13 7.86
CA THR A 94 5.98 0.86 8.80
C THR A 94 4.51 0.80 8.38
N LEU A 95 4.20 1.06 7.11
CA LEU A 95 2.83 0.97 6.58
C LEU A 95 2.29 -0.45 6.74
N ARG A 96 3.05 -1.46 6.29
CA ARG A 96 2.63 -2.87 6.33
C ARG A 96 2.35 -3.36 7.74
N THR A 97 3.13 -2.93 8.73
CA THR A 97 2.95 -3.32 10.15
C THR A 97 1.88 -2.51 10.87
N SER A 98 1.49 -1.35 10.33
CA SER A 98 0.50 -0.46 10.93
C SER A 98 -0.95 -0.79 10.57
N VAL A 99 -1.17 -1.58 9.52
CA VAL A 99 -2.48 -2.01 9.04
C VAL A 99 -2.66 -3.54 9.21
N ARG A 100 -3.86 -4.04 8.97
CA ARG A 100 -4.17 -5.46 9.09
C ARG A 100 -3.66 -6.24 7.87
N SER A 101 -3.45 -7.53 8.01
CA SER A 101 -3.08 -8.42 6.90
C SER A 101 -4.13 -8.52 5.79
N SER A 102 -5.39 -8.16 6.08
CA SER A 102 -6.48 -8.06 5.11
C SER A 102 -6.46 -6.76 4.30
N ASP A 103 -5.76 -5.73 4.79
CA ASP A 103 -5.66 -4.45 4.11
C ASP A 103 -4.62 -4.51 2.99
N ILE A 104 -4.82 -3.70 1.96
CA ILE A 104 -3.94 -3.71 0.79
C ILE A 104 -3.03 -2.49 0.88
N VAL A 105 -1.71 -2.73 0.78
CA VAL A 105 -0.70 -1.67 0.78
C VAL A 105 0.11 -1.78 -0.50
N GLY A 106 0.21 -0.67 -1.23
CA GLY A 106 0.96 -0.60 -2.49
C GLY A 106 1.84 0.64 -2.58
N ARG A 107 2.90 0.54 -3.38
CA ARG A 107 3.70 1.69 -3.82
C ARG A 107 3.33 2.01 -5.25
N ILE A 108 2.88 3.24 -5.49
CA ILE A 108 2.37 3.68 -6.79
C ILE A 108 3.50 4.20 -7.67
N GLY A 109 4.52 4.79 -7.08
CA GLY A 109 5.73 5.26 -7.74
C GLY A 109 6.43 6.33 -6.93
N GLY A 110 7.74 6.49 -7.11
CA GLY A 110 8.49 7.50 -6.36
C GLY A 110 8.30 7.38 -4.85
N ASP A 111 7.75 8.40 -4.24
CA ASP A 111 7.40 8.55 -2.83
C ASP A 111 5.90 8.41 -2.52
N GLU A 112 5.13 7.91 -3.49
CA GLU A 112 3.67 7.74 -3.38
C GLU A 112 3.29 6.31 -2.99
N PHE A 113 2.43 6.18 -1.97
CA PHE A 113 1.88 4.91 -1.50
C PHE A 113 0.35 4.97 -1.46
N VAL A 114 -0.26 3.79 -1.48
CA VAL A 114 -1.72 3.64 -1.35
C VAL A 114 -2.03 2.57 -0.31
N VAL A 115 -3.08 2.81 0.47
CA VAL A 115 -3.64 1.83 1.40
C VAL A 115 -5.15 1.74 1.19
N TYR A 116 -5.64 0.52 1.03
CA TYR A 116 -7.08 0.24 1.05
C TYR A 116 -7.42 -0.56 2.29
N LEU A 117 -8.37 -0.07 3.08
CA LEU A 117 -8.79 -0.73 4.31
C LEU A 117 -10.03 -1.60 4.05
N SER A 118 -9.89 -2.90 4.24
CA SER A 118 -10.92 -3.90 3.97
C SER A 118 -11.93 -4.00 5.12
N ASN A 119 -13.20 -4.25 4.79
CA ASN A 119 -14.27 -4.51 5.77
C ASN A 119 -14.41 -3.42 6.84
N VAL A 120 -14.27 -2.16 6.47
CA VAL A 120 -14.49 -1.01 7.36
C VAL A 120 -15.95 -0.58 7.29
N THR A 121 -16.61 -0.45 8.44
CA THR A 121 -18.03 -0.07 8.57
C THR A 121 -18.23 1.34 9.11
N ASP A 122 -17.16 1.98 9.60
CA ASP A 122 -17.20 3.32 10.19
C ASP A 122 -16.07 4.18 9.61
N ARG A 123 -16.43 5.36 9.07
CA ARG A 123 -15.47 6.34 8.54
C ARG A 123 -14.48 6.81 9.62
N GLN A 124 -14.91 6.93 10.86
CA GLN A 124 -14.03 7.37 11.95
C GLN A 124 -12.89 6.37 12.18
N ASN A 125 -13.16 5.07 12.04
CA ASN A 125 -12.11 4.05 12.13
C ASN A 125 -11.07 4.20 11.01
N ALA A 126 -11.50 4.52 9.79
CA ALA A 126 -10.57 4.78 8.69
C ALA A 126 -9.75 6.06 8.91
N MET A 127 -10.37 7.11 9.41
CA MET A 127 -9.67 8.37 9.75
C MET A 127 -8.65 8.16 10.88
N ALA A 128 -8.99 7.35 11.89
CA ALA A 128 -8.06 6.99 12.97
C ALA A 128 -6.83 6.21 12.44
N VAL A 129 -7.02 5.35 11.43
CA VAL A 129 -5.90 4.69 10.76
C VAL A 129 -5.03 5.71 10.03
N ALA A 130 -5.61 6.65 9.28
CA ALA A 130 -4.83 7.67 8.57
C ALA A 130 -4.04 8.58 9.54
N GLU A 131 -4.65 8.99 10.66
CA GLU A 131 -3.94 9.73 11.72
C GLU A 131 -2.77 8.92 12.26
N LYS A 132 -2.99 7.62 12.55
CA LYS A 132 -1.92 6.73 12.99
C LYS A 132 -0.80 6.63 11.94
N LEU A 133 -1.14 6.53 10.63
CA LEU A 133 -0.14 6.47 9.56
C LEU A 133 0.68 7.77 9.48
N CYS A 134 0.06 8.95 9.61
CA CYS A 134 0.78 10.21 9.73
C CYS A 134 1.77 10.19 10.90
N GLN A 135 1.32 9.72 12.07
CA GLN A 135 2.15 9.67 13.27
C GLN A 135 3.34 8.74 13.11
N VAL A 136 3.13 7.49 12.67
CA VAL A 136 4.21 6.50 12.59
C VAL A 136 5.24 6.84 11.50
N ILE A 137 4.82 7.47 10.39
CA ILE A 137 5.76 7.99 9.37
C ILE A 137 6.57 9.15 9.95
N ARG A 138 5.95 10.06 10.68
CA ARG A 138 6.66 11.15 11.36
C ARG A 138 7.65 10.63 12.39
N GLU A 139 7.36 9.54 13.10
CA GLU A 139 8.27 8.91 14.06
C GLU A 139 9.56 8.42 13.40
N LEU A 140 9.55 8.05 12.11
CA LEU A 140 10.77 7.72 11.36
C LEU A 140 11.77 8.88 11.34
N SER A 141 11.31 10.14 11.43
CA SER A 141 12.16 11.32 11.48
C SER A 141 13.09 11.33 12.72
N THR A 142 12.76 10.57 13.75
CA THR A 142 13.56 10.46 14.97
C THR A 142 14.59 9.32 14.92
N MET A 143 14.47 8.41 13.94
CA MET A 143 15.34 7.22 13.85
C MET A 143 16.71 7.54 13.28
N LYS A 144 16.75 8.50 12.34
CA LYS A 144 17.99 8.92 11.69
C LYS A 144 18.00 10.44 11.49
N LYS A 145 19.17 11.07 11.62
CA LYS A 145 19.34 12.49 11.38
C LYS A 145 19.01 12.89 9.93
N GLU A 146 19.33 11.99 9.00
CA GLU A 146 19.07 12.15 7.55
C GLU A 146 17.57 12.25 7.23
N TRP A 147 16.71 11.73 8.09
CA TRP A 147 15.25 11.71 7.96
C TRP A 147 14.53 12.76 8.82
N SER A 148 15.26 13.65 9.49
CA SER A 148 14.75 14.57 10.52
C SER A 148 13.57 15.47 10.10
N ASN A 149 13.31 15.63 8.80
CA ASN A 149 12.23 16.46 8.29
C ASN A 149 11.15 15.66 7.54
N ILE A 150 11.17 14.31 7.65
CA ILE A 150 10.18 13.47 6.98
C ILE A 150 8.84 13.52 7.71
N SER A 151 7.79 13.61 6.92
CA SER A 151 6.39 13.42 7.29
C SER A 151 5.62 12.90 6.08
N ALA A 152 4.32 12.77 6.19
CA ALA A 152 3.46 12.42 5.07
C ALA A 152 2.26 13.35 4.98
N SER A 153 1.89 13.69 3.75
CA SER A 153 0.59 14.25 3.41
C SER A 153 -0.31 13.12 2.95
N ILE A 154 -1.47 12.98 3.58
CA ILE A 154 -2.38 11.86 3.40
C ILE A 154 -3.75 12.37 2.96
N GLY A 155 -4.35 11.71 1.96
CA GLY A 155 -5.73 11.93 1.56
C GLY A 155 -6.57 10.67 1.73
N ILE A 156 -7.78 10.81 2.25
CA ILE A 156 -8.73 9.71 2.35
C ILE A 156 -9.94 10.01 1.49
N SER A 157 -10.39 9.00 0.74
CA SER A 157 -11.68 8.99 0.06
C SER A 157 -12.50 7.77 0.46
N PHE A 158 -13.82 7.86 0.27
CA PHE A 158 -14.76 6.81 0.60
C PHE A 158 -15.65 6.52 -0.60
N ALA A 159 -15.93 5.25 -0.83
CA ALA A 159 -16.88 4.86 -1.87
C ALA A 159 -18.32 5.03 -1.37
N ASP A 160 -18.93 6.16 -1.69
CA ASP A 160 -20.26 6.53 -1.22
C ASP A 160 -21.40 5.79 -1.94
N HIS A 161 -21.11 5.14 -3.07
CA HIS A 161 -22.10 4.35 -3.81
C HIS A 161 -21.48 3.07 -4.39
N PRO A 162 -22.30 2.03 -4.62
CA PRO A 162 -21.78 0.69 -4.97
C PRO A 162 -21.02 0.62 -6.28
N ASN A 163 -21.31 1.53 -7.22
CA ASN A 163 -20.76 1.50 -8.57
C ASN A 163 -19.53 2.40 -8.76
N ILE A 164 -18.99 3.00 -7.69
CA ILE A 164 -17.79 3.84 -7.80
C ILE A 164 -16.61 2.99 -8.28
N LYS A 165 -15.89 3.51 -9.26
CA LYS A 165 -14.68 2.86 -9.77
C LYS A 165 -13.49 3.21 -8.91
N MET A 166 -12.49 2.33 -8.91
CA MET A 166 -11.23 2.53 -8.19
C MET A 166 -10.54 3.84 -8.60
N GLU A 167 -10.56 4.17 -9.90
CA GLU A 167 -9.96 5.39 -10.43
C GLU A 167 -10.61 6.66 -9.86
N GLU A 168 -11.94 6.67 -9.71
CA GLU A 168 -12.67 7.82 -9.14
C GLU A 168 -12.34 7.99 -7.66
N LEU A 169 -12.26 6.86 -6.94
CA LEU A 169 -11.87 6.83 -5.54
C LEU A 169 -10.43 7.32 -5.34
N TYR A 170 -9.51 6.88 -6.23
CA TYR A 170 -8.12 7.31 -6.22
C TYR A 170 -7.99 8.81 -6.48
N ILE A 171 -8.68 9.35 -7.51
CA ILE A 171 -8.68 10.78 -7.83
C ILE A 171 -9.18 11.61 -6.63
N SER A 172 -10.19 11.12 -5.92
CA SER A 172 -10.72 11.81 -4.73
C SER A 172 -9.73 11.78 -3.57
N ALA A 173 -9.07 10.64 -3.32
CA ALA A 173 -8.02 10.54 -2.31
C ALA A 173 -6.82 11.44 -2.65
N ASP A 174 -6.41 11.50 -3.92
CA ASP A 174 -5.31 12.34 -4.39
C ASP A 174 -5.61 13.84 -4.19
N LYS A 175 -6.83 14.29 -4.51
CA LYS A 175 -7.26 15.66 -4.23
C LYS A 175 -7.23 16.00 -2.73
N ALA A 176 -7.67 15.08 -1.88
CA ALA A 176 -7.59 15.26 -0.43
C ALA A 176 -6.13 15.33 0.05
N MET A 177 -5.26 14.48 -0.49
CA MET A 177 -3.82 14.50 -0.20
C MET A 177 -3.17 15.83 -0.65
N TYR A 178 -3.55 16.34 -1.82
CA TYR A 178 -3.09 17.66 -2.27
C TYR A 178 -3.53 18.77 -1.31
N SER A 179 -4.78 18.73 -0.84
CA SER A 179 -5.25 19.66 0.21
C SER A 179 -4.43 19.54 1.49
N ALA A 180 -4.02 18.33 1.90
CA ALA A 180 -3.13 18.16 3.05
C ALA A 180 -1.77 18.85 2.84
N LYS A 181 -1.20 18.76 1.61
CA LYS A 181 0.04 19.47 1.25
C LYS A 181 -0.10 21.00 1.33
N GLU A 182 -1.21 21.55 0.82
CA GLU A 182 -1.47 22.99 0.86
C GLU A 182 -1.72 23.50 2.28
N ASN A 183 -2.37 22.71 3.13
CA ASN A 183 -2.69 23.08 4.52
C ASN A 183 -1.55 22.86 5.51
N GLY A 184 -0.31 22.73 5.03
CA GLY A 184 0.88 22.70 5.91
C GLY A 184 1.55 21.34 6.03
N ARG A 185 1.11 20.32 5.30
CA ARG A 185 1.68 18.96 5.30
C ARG A 185 1.53 18.23 6.63
N ASN A 186 2.15 17.06 6.78
CA ASN A 186 2.17 16.27 8.02
C ASN A 186 0.78 16.08 8.65
N GLN A 187 -0.19 15.77 7.84
CA GLN A 187 -1.59 15.61 8.22
C GLN A 187 -2.35 14.78 7.19
N TYR A 188 -3.55 14.36 7.56
CA TYR A 188 -4.50 13.83 6.60
C TYR A 188 -5.64 14.82 6.32
N GLN A 189 -6.25 14.68 5.15
CA GLN A 189 -7.48 15.36 4.76
C GLN A 189 -8.45 14.35 4.15
N THR A 190 -9.73 14.66 4.20
CA THR A 190 -10.81 13.89 3.57
C THR A 190 -11.66 14.82 2.72
N LEU A 191 -12.17 14.33 1.63
CA LEU A 191 -13.19 14.98 0.81
C LEU A 191 -14.57 14.45 1.19
#